data_524ba76bae5ab16b5f91409e2c3acb94
#
_entry.id   524ba76bae5ab16b5f91409e2c3acb94
#
_cell.length_a   1.000
_cell.length_b   1.000
_cell.length_c   1.000
_cell.angle_alpha   90.00
_cell.angle_beta   90.00
_cell.angle_gamma   90.00
#
_symmetry.space_group_name_H-M   'P 1'
#
loop_
_entity.id
_entity.type
_entity.pdbx_description
1 polymer ?
#
loop_
_entity_poly.entity_id
_entity_poly.type
_entity_poly.pdbx_seq_one_letter_code
_entity_poly.pdbx_strand_id
1 'polypeptide(L)'
;MRTAILHLKKADPVLAEIIERVGRFRMNYDEPAFQSLAEAIVYQQLHGKAAATIFKRLTDLAGEPLTPEGILKLSTEQLRSVGLSKQKLSYLRDLAARTQAGELNFARLPDLPDAEVIKQLTQVKGIGVWTAHMFLMFSLRRPDVLPTGDLGIQMAIRKHYRKRKLPKPTQMEKIARCWAPYRSVACWYLWQSIDIKTL
;
A
#
# COMPACT_ATOMS: atom_id res chain seq x y z
N MET A 1 -3.78 -18.31 -7.12
CA MET A 1 -5.01 -17.51 -7.00
C MET A 1 -6.28 -18.35 -6.83
N ARG A 2 -6.57 -19.35 -7.67
CA ARG A 2 -7.77 -20.21 -7.52
C ARG A 2 -7.90 -20.84 -6.13
N THR A 3 -6.82 -21.35 -5.57
CA THR A 3 -6.76 -21.93 -4.22
C THR A 3 -7.15 -20.92 -3.13
N ALA A 4 -6.66 -19.69 -3.22
CA ALA A 4 -6.99 -18.62 -2.27
C ALA A 4 -8.48 -18.29 -2.29
N ILE A 5 -9.06 -18.14 -3.49
CA ILE A 5 -10.49 -17.85 -3.66
C ILE A 5 -11.37 -18.98 -3.08
N LEU A 6 -11.03 -20.25 -3.36
CA LEU A 6 -11.76 -21.39 -2.82
C LEU A 6 -11.66 -21.47 -1.30
N HIS A 7 -10.45 -21.22 -0.74
CA HIS A 7 -10.26 -21.15 0.71
C HIS A 7 -11.15 -20.09 1.34
N LEU A 8 -11.09 -18.85 0.83
CA LEU A 8 -11.84 -17.71 1.39
C LEU A 8 -13.36 -17.94 1.32
N LYS A 9 -13.88 -18.49 0.21
CA LYS A 9 -15.30 -18.83 0.08
C LYS A 9 -15.76 -19.88 1.08
N LYS A 10 -14.92 -20.88 1.34
CA LYS A 10 -15.23 -21.95 2.31
C LYS A 10 -15.14 -21.45 3.75
N ALA A 11 -14.18 -20.56 4.03
CA ALA A 11 -13.87 -20.12 5.39
C ALA A 11 -14.83 -19.03 5.90
N ASP A 12 -15.40 -18.22 5.01
CA ASP A 12 -16.21 -17.06 5.39
C ASP A 12 -17.38 -16.84 4.41
N PRO A 13 -18.63 -17.15 4.84
CA PRO A 13 -19.81 -16.98 3.99
C PRO A 13 -20.05 -15.53 3.53
N VAL A 14 -19.74 -14.54 4.38
CA VAL A 14 -19.88 -13.11 4.02
C VAL A 14 -18.89 -12.76 2.91
N LEU A 15 -17.67 -13.23 3.04
CA LEU A 15 -16.65 -13.01 2.01
C LEU A 15 -16.97 -13.79 0.73
N ALA A 16 -17.59 -14.98 0.82
CA ALA A 16 -18.06 -15.73 -0.33
C ALA A 16 -19.07 -14.92 -1.18
N GLU A 17 -20.05 -14.28 -0.55
CA GLU A 17 -21.02 -13.41 -1.24
C GLU A 17 -20.34 -12.19 -1.90
N ILE A 18 -19.35 -11.60 -1.24
CA ILE A 18 -18.56 -10.49 -1.80
C ILE A 18 -17.78 -10.96 -3.03
N ILE A 19 -17.12 -12.11 -2.96
CA ILE A 19 -16.34 -12.68 -4.06
C ILE A 19 -17.21 -12.95 -5.27
N GLU A 20 -18.41 -13.52 -5.09
CA GLU A 20 -19.35 -13.77 -6.18
C GLU A 20 -19.79 -12.46 -6.87
N ARG A 21 -20.08 -11.43 -6.09
CA ARG A 21 -20.55 -10.14 -6.59
C ARG A 21 -19.45 -9.35 -7.28
N VAL A 22 -18.23 -9.33 -6.73
CA VAL A 22 -17.07 -8.63 -7.29
C VAL A 22 -16.51 -9.37 -8.52
N GLY A 23 -16.56 -10.70 -8.50
CA GLY A 23 -16.10 -11.53 -9.61
C GLY A 23 -14.57 -11.74 -9.62
N ARG A 24 -13.96 -11.59 -10.80
CA ARG A 24 -12.56 -11.96 -11.01
C ARG A 24 -11.59 -11.07 -10.23
N PHE A 25 -10.68 -11.67 -9.49
CA PHE A 25 -9.56 -10.99 -8.83
C PHE A 25 -8.60 -10.35 -9.85
N ARG A 26 -8.31 -9.06 -9.66
CA ARG A 26 -7.44 -8.25 -10.56
C ARG A 26 -6.65 -7.23 -9.74
N MET A 27 -5.73 -7.70 -8.92
CA MET A 27 -4.81 -6.82 -8.21
C MET A 27 -3.65 -6.45 -9.13
N ASN A 28 -3.41 -5.16 -9.31
CA ASN A 28 -2.22 -4.66 -9.98
C ASN A 28 -1.06 -4.67 -8.99
N TYR A 29 0.12 -5.03 -9.47
CA TYR A 29 1.33 -5.10 -8.67
C TYR A 29 2.39 -4.17 -9.21
N ASP A 30 3.11 -3.55 -8.29
CA ASP A 30 4.26 -2.71 -8.58
C ASP A 30 5.55 -3.52 -8.35
N GLU A 31 6.66 -3.05 -8.93
CA GLU A 31 7.96 -3.60 -8.60
C GLU A 31 8.42 -3.09 -7.22
N PRO A 32 9.05 -3.94 -6.39
CA PRO A 32 9.54 -3.56 -5.07
C PRO A 32 10.82 -2.70 -5.18
N ALA A 33 10.66 -1.44 -5.56
CA ALA A 33 11.75 -0.53 -5.87
C ALA A 33 11.63 0.79 -5.10
N PHE A 34 12.70 1.57 -5.12
CA PHE A 34 12.73 2.93 -4.59
C PHE A 34 11.58 3.79 -5.14
N GLN A 35 11.33 3.69 -6.46
CA GLN A 35 10.30 4.46 -7.15
C GLN A 35 8.90 4.22 -6.58
N SER A 36 8.53 2.98 -6.23
CA SER A 36 7.19 2.68 -5.71
C SER A 36 6.93 3.35 -4.35
N LEU A 37 7.92 3.41 -3.46
CA LEU A 37 7.80 4.16 -2.21
C LEU A 37 7.83 5.68 -2.41
N ALA A 38 8.66 6.16 -3.34
CA ALA A 38 8.69 7.58 -3.71
C ALA A 38 7.33 8.04 -4.27
N GLU A 39 6.71 7.22 -5.13
CA GLU A 39 5.38 7.44 -5.65
C GLU A 39 4.35 7.46 -4.51
N ALA A 40 4.38 6.48 -3.62
CA ALA A 40 3.48 6.45 -2.45
C ALA A 40 3.57 7.73 -1.61
N ILE A 41 4.78 8.28 -1.39
CA ILE A 41 4.97 9.57 -0.70
C ILE A 41 4.32 10.74 -1.47
N VAL A 42 4.51 10.78 -2.80
CA VAL A 42 3.93 11.84 -3.64
C VAL A 42 2.41 11.79 -3.62
N TYR A 43 1.82 10.60 -3.61
CA TYR A 43 0.36 10.41 -3.63
C TYR A 43 -0.34 10.67 -2.29
N GLN A 44 0.39 10.72 -1.15
CA GLN A 44 -0.22 11.00 0.17
C GLN A 44 -1.07 12.27 0.14
N GLN A 45 -2.32 12.18 0.63
CA GLN A 45 -3.24 13.32 0.79
C GLN A 45 -3.53 14.12 -0.50
N LEU A 46 -3.39 13.51 -1.67
CA LEU A 46 -3.71 14.13 -2.95
C LEU A 46 -4.72 13.31 -3.73
N HIS A 47 -5.50 13.98 -4.57
CA HIS A 47 -6.32 13.29 -5.57
C HIS A 47 -5.43 12.71 -6.67
N GLY A 48 -5.77 11.52 -7.18
CA GLY A 48 -4.96 10.75 -8.10
C GLY A 48 -4.41 11.54 -9.31
N LYS A 49 -5.24 12.38 -9.97
CA LYS A 49 -4.79 13.19 -11.11
C LYS A 49 -3.70 14.21 -10.75
N ALA A 50 -3.86 14.90 -9.61
CA ALA A 50 -2.87 15.87 -9.15
C ALA A 50 -1.56 15.19 -8.75
N ALA A 51 -1.65 14.06 -8.02
CA ALA A 51 -0.49 13.27 -7.63
C ALA A 51 0.27 12.74 -8.86
N ALA A 52 -0.44 12.19 -9.86
CA ALA A 52 0.15 11.70 -11.10
C ALA A 52 0.89 12.80 -11.87
N THR A 53 0.33 14.02 -11.92
CA THR A 53 0.98 15.16 -12.57
C THR A 53 2.28 15.55 -11.86
N ILE A 54 2.26 15.60 -10.51
CA ILE A 54 3.47 15.91 -9.73
C ILE A 54 4.52 14.81 -9.89
N PHE A 55 4.11 13.55 -9.82
CA PHE A 55 5.00 12.41 -9.95
C PHE A 55 5.65 12.38 -11.33
N LYS A 56 4.88 12.60 -12.39
CA LYS A 56 5.42 12.70 -13.76
C LYS A 56 6.46 13.82 -13.88
N ARG A 57 6.16 15.03 -13.40
CA ARG A 57 7.15 16.13 -13.42
C ARG A 57 8.41 15.80 -12.61
N LEU A 58 8.27 15.05 -11.53
CA LEU A 58 9.40 14.60 -10.72
C LEU A 58 10.27 13.62 -11.48
N THR A 59 9.68 12.62 -12.16
CA THR A 59 10.43 11.66 -12.99
C THR A 59 11.03 12.31 -14.22
N ASP A 60 10.34 13.25 -14.87
CA ASP A 60 10.89 14.04 -16.00
C ASP A 60 12.14 14.84 -15.59
N LEU A 61 12.19 15.31 -14.33
CA LEU A 61 13.30 16.11 -13.80
C LEU A 61 14.45 15.27 -13.23
N ALA A 62 14.13 14.18 -12.51
CA ALA A 62 15.10 13.37 -11.77
C ALA A 62 15.59 12.14 -12.53
N GLY A 63 14.93 11.79 -13.64
CA GLY A 63 15.18 10.59 -14.43
C GLY A 63 14.15 9.49 -14.20
N GLU A 64 14.00 8.62 -15.20
CA GLU A 64 13.13 7.43 -15.15
C GLU A 64 13.96 6.18 -15.51
N PRO A 65 13.99 5.15 -14.64
CA PRO A 65 13.29 5.07 -13.35
C PRO A 65 13.86 6.05 -12.32
N LEU A 66 12.99 6.48 -11.39
CA LEU A 66 13.39 7.36 -10.29
C LEU A 66 14.38 6.65 -9.37
N THR A 67 15.53 7.28 -9.11
CA THR A 67 16.60 6.72 -8.27
C THR A 67 16.91 7.62 -7.06
N PRO A 68 17.53 7.08 -5.99
CA PRO A 68 18.01 7.89 -4.87
C PRO A 68 18.94 9.02 -5.32
N GLU A 69 19.89 8.72 -6.21
CA GLU A 69 20.87 9.68 -6.75
C GLU A 69 20.18 10.79 -7.54
N GLY A 70 19.13 10.46 -8.33
CA GLY A 70 18.34 11.43 -9.08
C GLY A 70 17.68 12.44 -8.14
N ILE A 71 17.09 11.99 -7.02
CA ILE A 71 16.48 12.88 -6.01
C ILE A 71 17.54 13.72 -5.29
N LEU A 72 18.67 13.14 -4.89
CA LEU A 72 19.68 13.83 -4.10
C LEU A 72 20.46 14.89 -4.87
N LYS A 73 20.57 14.75 -6.20
CA LYS A 73 21.21 15.75 -7.08
C LYS A 73 20.40 17.03 -7.27
N LEU A 74 19.07 16.97 -7.03
CA LEU A 74 18.19 18.12 -7.25
C LEU A 74 18.22 19.09 -6.09
N SER A 75 18.20 20.38 -6.40
CA SER A 75 18.07 21.44 -5.38
C SER A 75 16.68 21.42 -4.72
N THR A 76 16.56 22.12 -3.61
CA THR A 76 15.25 22.30 -2.95
C THR A 76 14.26 23.03 -3.85
N GLU A 77 14.73 24.03 -4.57
CA GLU A 77 13.96 24.86 -5.51
C GLU A 77 13.45 24.01 -6.67
N GLN A 78 14.31 23.15 -7.25
CA GLN A 78 13.92 22.22 -8.31
C GLN A 78 12.86 21.23 -7.85
N LEU A 79 13.04 20.59 -6.68
CA LEU A 79 12.04 19.68 -6.12
C LEU A 79 10.71 20.40 -5.77
N ARG A 80 10.78 21.68 -5.39
CA ARG A 80 9.58 22.49 -5.15
C ARG A 80 8.85 22.89 -6.43
N SER A 81 9.57 23.15 -7.51
CA SER A 81 8.99 23.56 -8.80
C SER A 81 8.09 22.51 -9.43
N VAL A 82 8.30 21.21 -9.14
CA VAL A 82 7.42 20.12 -9.62
C VAL A 82 6.09 20.03 -8.86
N GLY A 83 5.92 20.77 -7.75
CA GLY A 83 4.70 20.81 -6.94
C GLY A 83 4.79 20.04 -5.62
N LEU A 84 5.97 19.64 -5.17
CA LEU A 84 6.15 18.98 -3.88
C LEU A 84 6.00 19.97 -2.71
N SER A 85 5.26 19.56 -1.67
CA SER A 85 5.25 20.27 -0.40
C SER A 85 6.61 20.16 0.31
N LYS A 86 6.92 21.10 1.23
CA LYS A 86 8.14 21.02 2.06
C LYS A 86 8.26 19.66 2.77
N GLN A 87 7.13 19.16 3.24
CA GLN A 87 7.05 17.89 3.97
C GLN A 87 7.39 16.69 3.06
N LYS A 88 6.75 16.57 1.89
CA LYS A 88 7.03 15.49 0.93
C LYS A 88 8.47 15.53 0.41
N LEU A 89 9.00 16.73 0.18
CA LEU A 89 10.41 16.92 -0.16
C LEU A 89 11.33 16.33 0.92
N SER A 90 11.06 16.65 2.20
CA SER A 90 11.82 16.08 3.32
C SER A 90 11.73 14.54 3.36
N TYR A 91 10.55 13.98 3.07
CA TYR A 91 10.35 12.53 3.05
C TYR A 91 11.10 11.84 1.91
N LEU A 92 11.04 12.42 0.70
CA LEU A 92 11.76 11.88 -0.46
C LEU A 92 13.28 11.92 -0.27
N ARG A 93 13.80 12.99 0.32
CA ARG A 93 15.23 13.08 0.64
C ARG A 93 15.66 12.09 1.71
N ASP A 94 14.84 11.88 2.75
CA ASP A 94 15.14 10.89 3.79
C ASP A 94 15.13 9.46 3.21
N LEU A 95 14.13 9.13 2.38
CA LEU A 95 14.06 7.87 1.66
C LEU A 95 15.31 7.66 0.79
N ALA A 96 15.68 8.68 -0.01
CA ALA A 96 16.83 8.61 -0.91
C ALA A 96 18.16 8.46 -0.14
N ALA A 97 18.35 9.23 0.93
CA ALA A 97 19.56 9.16 1.75
C ALA A 97 19.74 7.79 2.41
N ARG A 98 18.67 7.23 3.00
CA ARG A 98 18.71 5.90 3.63
C ARG A 98 18.97 4.79 2.62
N THR A 99 18.40 4.90 1.43
CA THR A 99 18.64 3.92 0.36
C THR A 99 20.09 3.99 -0.12
N GLN A 100 20.63 5.19 -0.31
CA GLN A 100 22.02 5.40 -0.72
C GLN A 100 23.02 4.93 0.34
N ALA A 101 22.69 5.14 1.62
CA ALA A 101 23.50 4.66 2.74
C ALA A 101 23.44 3.12 2.95
N GLY A 102 22.57 2.42 2.21
CA GLY A 102 22.37 0.98 2.36
C GLY A 102 21.53 0.57 3.57
N GLU A 103 20.97 1.55 4.32
CA GLU A 103 20.07 1.30 5.46
C GLU A 103 18.73 0.69 5.00
N LEU A 104 18.30 1.03 3.78
CA LEU A 104 17.13 0.45 3.11
C LEU A 104 17.58 -0.17 1.78
N ASN A 105 17.59 -1.50 1.73
CA ASN A 105 18.01 -2.25 0.54
C ASN A 105 16.83 -2.99 -0.07
N PHE A 106 16.27 -2.45 -1.15
CA PHE A 106 15.09 -3.00 -1.82
C PHE A 106 15.30 -4.42 -2.36
N ALA A 107 16.53 -4.78 -2.78
CA ALA A 107 16.82 -6.11 -3.29
C ALA A 107 16.74 -7.20 -2.19
N ARG A 108 16.88 -6.82 -0.92
CA ARG A 108 16.81 -7.74 0.23
C ARG A 108 15.44 -7.82 0.88
N LEU A 109 14.55 -6.83 0.64
CA LEU A 109 13.23 -6.79 1.27
C LEU A 109 12.37 -8.05 0.97
N PRO A 110 12.40 -8.63 -0.24
CA PRO A 110 11.63 -9.85 -0.53
C PRO A 110 11.98 -11.04 0.37
N ASP A 111 13.22 -11.13 0.86
CA ASP A 111 13.72 -12.24 1.67
C ASP A 111 13.46 -12.06 3.18
N LEU A 112 13.02 -10.86 3.58
CA LEU A 112 12.79 -10.54 5.00
C LEU A 112 11.38 -10.93 5.46
N PRO A 113 11.20 -11.27 6.74
CA PRO A 113 9.88 -11.38 7.35
C PRO A 113 9.12 -10.04 7.30
N ASP A 114 7.78 -10.09 7.19
CA ASP A 114 6.93 -8.90 7.08
C ASP A 114 7.15 -7.90 8.23
N ALA A 115 7.36 -8.38 9.46
CA ALA A 115 7.62 -7.52 10.61
C ALA A 115 8.92 -6.71 10.46
N GLU A 116 9.97 -7.32 9.89
CA GLU A 116 11.23 -6.64 9.66
C GLU A 116 11.14 -5.65 8.50
N VAL A 117 10.39 -5.99 7.44
CA VAL A 117 10.07 -5.04 6.35
C VAL A 117 9.35 -3.82 6.89
N ILE A 118 8.29 -4.02 7.70
CA ILE A 118 7.55 -2.92 8.32
C ILE A 118 8.48 -2.06 9.17
N LYS A 119 9.32 -2.68 9.99
CA LYS A 119 10.28 -1.97 10.85
C LYS A 119 11.25 -1.12 10.04
N GLN A 120 11.83 -1.65 8.96
CA GLN A 120 12.76 -0.90 8.11
C GLN A 120 12.05 0.24 7.38
N LEU A 121 10.90 0.00 6.77
CA LEU A 121 10.15 1.01 6.04
C LEU A 121 9.67 2.16 6.93
N THR A 122 9.24 1.86 8.16
CA THR A 122 8.75 2.89 9.10
C THR A 122 9.86 3.77 9.70
N GLN A 123 11.14 3.46 9.47
CA GLN A 123 12.25 4.37 9.79
C GLN A 123 12.31 5.58 8.83
N VAL A 124 11.73 5.46 7.64
CA VAL A 124 11.69 6.54 6.66
C VAL A 124 10.64 7.57 7.07
N LYS A 125 11.02 8.84 7.09
CA LYS A 125 10.09 9.94 7.39
C LYS A 125 8.88 9.90 6.48
N GLY A 126 7.69 9.97 7.08
CA GLY A 126 6.42 9.97 6.34
C GLY A 126 5.93 8.59 5.89
N ILE A 127 6.66 7.52 6.16
CA ILE A 127 6.19 6.16 5.93
C ILE A 127 5.70 5.56 7.24
N GLY A 128 4.39 5.38 7.35
CA GLY A 128 3.75 4.71 8.47
C GLY A 128 3.47 3.24 8.19
N VAL A 129 2.99 2.54 9.22
CA VAL A 129 2.62 1.10 9.14
C VAL A 129 1.63 0.83 8.01
N TRP A 130 0.67 1.73 7.76
CA TRP A 130 -0.28 1.56 6.65
C TRP A 130 0.43 1.55 5.29
N THR A 131 1.36 2.49 5.04
CA THR A 131 2.13 2.53 3.78
C THR A 131 3.02 1.28 3.65
N ALA A 132 3.62 0.81 4.76
CA ALA A 132 4.38 -0.43 4.76
C ALA A 132 3.51 -1.66 4.42
N HIS A 133 2.28 -1.73 4.94
CA HIS A 133 1.32 -2.78 4.55
C HIS A 133 0.97 -2.72 3.05
N MET A 134 0.78 -1.52 2.49
CA MET A 134 0.53 -1.36 1.04
C MET A 134 1.73 -1.87 0.24
N PHE A 135 2.96 -1.53 0.64
CA PHE A 135 4.16 -2.03 0.00
C PHE A 135 4.28 -3.56 0.06
N LEU A 136 3.99 -4.18 1.23
CA LEU A 136 3.94 -5.63 1.36
C LEU A 136 2.93 -6.27 0.40
N MET A 137 1.74 -5.68 0.27
CA MET A 137 0.65 -6.24 -0.55
C MET A 137 0.88 -6.03 -2.04
N PHE A 138 1.23 -4.82 -2.46
CA PHE A 138 1.26 -4.43 -3.86
C PHE A 138 2.63 -4.60 -4.51
N SER A 139 3.73 -4.37 -3.76
CA SER A 139 5.08 -4.50 -4.30
C SER A 139 5.70 -5.85 -3.98
N LEU A 140 5.68 -6.30 -2.71
CA LEU A 140 6.23 -7.60 -2.33
C LEU A 140 5.25 -8.77 -2.55
N ARG A 141 4.00 -8.50 -2.96
CA ARG A 141 2.97 -9.50 -3.29
C ARG A 141 2.68 -10.48 -2.14
N ARG A 142 2.85 -10.01 -0.89
CA ARG A 142 2.61 -10.84 0.30
C ARG A 142 1.13 -11.24 0.37
N PRO A 143 0.80 -12.54 0.47
CA PRO A 143 -0.58 -13.00 0.38
C PRO A 143 -1.37 -12.79 1.67
N ASP A 144 -0.70 -12.56 2.81
CA ASP A 144 -1.32 -12.66 4.13
C ASP A 144 -1.12 -11.41 5.00
N VAL A 145 -1.37 -10.23 4.45
CA VAL A 145 -1.30 -8.94 5.14
C VAL A 145 -2.71 -8.45 5.50
N LEU A 146 -2.89 -7.97 6.74
CA LEU A 146 -4.12 -7.34 7.20
C LEU A 146 -3.87 -5.89 7.65
N PRO A 147 -4.17 -4.89 6.82
CA PRO A 147 -3.98 -3.48 7.17
C PRO A 147 -5.11 -2.98 8.07
N THR A 148 -5.03 -3.26 9.37
CA THR A 148 -6.08 -2.92 10.35
C THR A 148 -6.31 -1.41 10.51
N GLY A 149 -5.35 -0.57 10.11
CA GLY A 149 -5.47 0.89 10.07
C GLY A 149 -6.13 1.42 8.79
N ASP A 150 -6.46 0.55 7.82
CA ASP A 150 -7.08 0.97 6.56
C ASP A 150 -8.57 1.28 6.74
N LEU A 151 -8.93 2.54 6.44
CA LEU A 151 -10.32 2.99 6.58
C LEU A 151 -11.27 2.28 5.62
N GLY A 152 -10.83 1.99 4.40
CA GLY A 152 -11.64 1.27 3.40
C GLY A 152 -11.98 -0.14 3.89
N ILE A 153 -10.99 -0.87 4.41
CA ILE A 153 -11.23 -2.20 5.00
C ILE A 153 -12.14 -2.11 6.22
N GLN A 154 -11.94 -1.13 7.11
CA GLN A 154 -12.83 -0.92 8.27
C GLN A 154 -14.26 -0.65 7.83
N MET A 155 -14.46 0.21 6.81
CA MET A 155 -15.80 0.51 6.26
C MET A 155 -16.44 -0.72 5.62
N ALA A 156 -15.70 -1.49 4.84
CA ALA A 156 -16.18 -2.72 4.22
C ALA A 156 -16.61 -3.75 5.28
N ILE A 157 -15.77 -3.97 6.30
CA ILE A 157 -16.12 -4.86 7.41
C ILE A 157 -17.35 -4.33 8.16
N ARG A 158 -17.42 -3.03 8.45
CA ARG A 158 -18.63 -2.46 9.09
C ARG A 158 -19.89 -2.76 8.27
N LYS A 159 -19.84 -2.53 6.96
CA LYS A 159 -20.97 -2.73 6.03
C LYS A 159 -21.39 -4.20 5.98
N HIS A 160 -20.48 -5.08 5.62
CA HIS A 160 -20.81 -6.48 5.29
C HIS A 160 -21.00 -7.38 6.52
N TYR A 161 -20.25 -7.11 7.61
CA TYR A 161 -20.39 -7.83 8.88
C TYR A 161 -21.36 -7.14 9.84
N ARG A 162 -22.19 -6.21 9.36
CA ARG A 162 -23.28 -5.53 10.09
C ARG A 162 -22.84 -4.93 11.43
N LYS A 163 -21.64 -4.29 11.46
CA LYS A 163 -21.16 -3.63 12.68
C LYS A 163 -21.76 -2.23 12.82
N ARG A 164 -22.16 -1.86 14.05
CA ARG A 164 -22.70 -0.52 14.33
C ARG A 164 -21.66 0.59 14.19
N LYS A 165 -20.39 0.29 14.56
CA LYS A 165 -19.25 1.22 14.52
C LYS A 165 -18.13 0.62 13.69
N LEU A 166 -17.16 1.45 13.30
CA LEU A 166 -15.91 0.96 12.68
C LEU A 166 -15.25 -0.05 13.64
N PRO A 167 -14.80 -1.19 13.11
CA PRO A 167 -14.19 -2.22 13.93
C PRO A 167 -12.82 -1.77 14.44
N LYS A 168 -12.50 -2.10 15.68
CA LYS A 168 -11.14 -1.96 16.23
C LYS A 168 -10.20 -3.00 15.61
N PRO A 169 -8.87 -2.77 15.61
CA PRO A 169 -7.90 -3.72 15.06
C PRO A 169 -8.11 -5.16 15.54
N THR A 170 -8.29 -5.37 16.84
CA THR A 170 -8.52 -6.71 17.44
C THR A 170 -9.79 -7.39 16.93
N GLN A 171 -10.82 -6.61 16.60
CA GLN A 171 -12.06 -7.15 16.03
C GLN A 171 -11.86 -7.56 14.57
N MET A 172 -11.06 -6.79 13.82
CA MET A 172 -10.69 -7.12 12.44
C MET A 172 -9.84 -8.39 12.41
N GLU A 173 -8.85 -8.50 13.28
CA GLU A 173 -8.01 -9.70 13.43
C GLU A 173 -8.84 -10.94 13.74
N LYS A 174 -9.84 -10.82 14.64
CA LYS A 174 -10.75 -11.92 14.99
C LYS A 174 -11.56 -12.38 13.76
N ILE A 175 -12.09 -11.44 12.96
CA ILE A 175 -12.83 -11.76 11.72
C ILE A 175 -11.90 -12.38 10.71
N ALA A 176 -10.73 -11.76 10.47
CA ALA A 176 -9.77 -12.14 9.45
C ALA A 176 -8.95 -13.42 9.79
N ARG A 177 -9.14 -14.01 10.96
CA ARG A 177 -8.40 -15.22 11.37
C ARG A 177 -8.61 -16.38 10.39
N CYS A 178 -9.85 -16.57 9.94
CA CYS A 178 -10.17 -17.64 9.00
C CYS A 178 -9.73 -17.35 7.56
N TRP A 179 -9.32 -16.12 7.21
CA TRP A 179 -8.84 -15.77 5.89
C TRP A 179 -7.38 -16.16 5.65
N ALA A 180 -6.60 -16.37 6.73
CA ALA A 180 -5.21 -16.79 6.61
C ALA A 180 -5.11 -18.11 5.82
N PRO A 181 -4.09 -18.25 4.95
CA PRO A 181 -2.98 -17.34 4.67
C PRO A 181 -3.23 -16.37 3.49
N TYR A 182 -4.47 -15.94 3.25
CA TYR A 182 -4.85 -15.15 2.07
C TYR A 182 -5.53 -13.81 2.43
N ARG A 183 -5.14 -13.19 3.58
CA ARG A 183 -5.74 -11.94 4.07
C ARG A 183 -5.61 -10.78 3.07
N SER A 184 -4.52 -10.69 2.31
CA SER A 184 -4.35 -9.67 1.26
C SER A 184 -5.39 -9.80 0.15
N VAL A 185 -5.70 -11.04 -0.25
CA VAL A 185 -6.74 -11.31 -1.26
C VAL A 185 -8.13 -10.94 -0.72
N ALA A 186 -8.42 -11.28 0.54
CA ALA A 186 -9.66 -10.89 1.20
C ALA A 186 -9.81 -9.35 1.26
N CYS A 187 -8.74 -8.64 1.63
CA CYS A 187 -8.72 -7.18 1.68
C CYS A 187 -9.00 -6.55 0.30
N TRP A 188 -8.44 -7.10 -0.77
CA TRP A 188 -8.74 -6.63 -2.12
C TRP A 188 -10.23 -6.74 -2.45
N TYR A 189 -10.86 -7.86 -2.14
CA TYR A 189 -12.30 -8.03 -2.34
C TYR A 189 -13.13 -7.08 -1.48
N LEU A 190 -12.70 -6.81 -0.25
CA LEU A 190 -13.34 -5.85 0.62
C LEU A 190 -13.27 -4.43 0.05
N TRP A 191 -12.13 -3.98 -0.46
CA TRP A 191 -12.02 -2.68 -1.14
C TRP A 191 -12.96 -2.59 -2.35
N GLN A 192 -12.93 -3.59 -3.24
CA GLN A 192 -13.81 -3.60 -4.41
C GLN A 192 -15.30 -3.55 -4.02
N SER A 193 -15.67 -4.16 -2.90
CA SER A 193 -17.07 -4.23 -2.45
C SER A 193 -17.66 -2.90 -1.99
N ILE A 194 -16.82 -1.91 -1.66
CA ILE A 194 -17.28 -0.56 -1.30
C ILE A 194 -17.30 0.39 -2.50
N ASP A 195 -16.50 0.11 -3.54
CA ASP A 195 -16.47 0.88 -4.77
C ASP A 195 -17.61 0.50 -5.73
N ILE A 196 -18.22 -0.67 -5.56
CA ILE A 196 -19.42 -1.05 -6.30
C ILE A 196 -20.57 -0.15 -5.82
N LYS A 197 -20.87 0.88 -6.62
CA LYS A 197 -22.13 1.62 -6.46
C LYS A 197 -23.26 0.60 -6.50
N THR A 198 -24.08 0.59 -5.46
CA THR A 198 -25.33 -0.18 -5.44
C THR A 198 -26.15 0.31 -6.65
N LEU A 199 -26.23 -0.51 -7.69
CA LEU A 199 -27.21 -0.38 -8.75
C LEU A 199 -28.60 -0.60 -8.18
#